data_f17f1cdcd5638270f68bc99c675730d9
#
_entry.id   f17f1cdcd5638270f68bc99c675730d9
#
_cell.length_a   1.000
_cell.length_b   1.000
_cell.length_c   1.000
_cell.angle_alpha   90.00
_cell.angle_beta   90.00
_cell.angle_gamma   90.00
#
_symmetry.space_group_name_H-M   'P 1'
#
loop_
_entity.id
_entity.type
_entity.pdbx_description
1 polymer ?
#
loop_
_entity_poly.entity_id
_entity_poly.type
_entity_poly.pdbx_seq_one_letter_code
_entity_poly.pdbx_strand_id
1 'polypeptide(L)'
;IGGATTTTDYCGNVVYENGAQKLLITEEGYITLSDNKYYYYLKDHQGNNRVVINQSGAVEETNHYYLFGGVFASSTSTQPYKYNSKEYDTKKGLNWYDYGARHYDAVLGRFMTVDPLAEKYYSESLYTYCYSNPINCIDPNGKDGIYIAFPDYKISTPIGKIGNLGHAGVLLIDNKTGVTKYYEYGRYDKEGKGVVRTFAVPNVKIGQDKKPTLESLNKTLSIISEQAGHAGRIEGAYIESDKFKEM
;
A
#
# COMPACT_ATOMS: atom_id res chain seq x y z
N ILE A 1 33.61 -7.88 -20.14
CA ILE A 1 32.46 -8.74 -19.89
C ILE A 1 31.26 -7.94 -20.39
N GLY A 2 31.01 -8.01 -21.73
CA GLY A 2 29.96 -7.24 -22.40
C GLY A 2 28.63 -8.04 -22.37
N GLY A 3 27.81 -7.82 -21.35
CA GLY A 3 26.40 -8.20 -21.40
C GLY A 3 25.60 -7.11 -22.12
N ALA A 4 24.56 -7.49 -22.88
CA ALA A 4 23.67 -6.53 -23.50
C ALA A 4 23.03 -5.65 -22.41
N THR A 5 23.07 -4.35 -22.58
CA THR A 5 22.40 -3.39 -21.69
C THR A 5 20.92 -3.37 -22.02
N THR A 6 20.07 -3.62 -21.04
CA THR A 6 18.61 -3.42 -21.17
C THR A 6 18.24 -2.13 -20.46
N THR A 7 17.60 -1.22 -21.17
CA THR A 7 17.08 0.04 -20.63
C THR A 7 15.59 -0.10 -20.38
N THR A 8 15.14 0.29 -19.20
CA THR A 8 13.71 0.36 -18.84
C THR A 8 13.36 1.82 -18.57
N ASP A 9 12.38 2.36 -19.28
CA ASP A 9 11.90 3.73 -19.13
C ASP A 9 10.43 3.70 -18.71
N TYR A 10 10.02 4.64 -17.85
CA TYR A 10 8.67 4.75 -17.32
C TYR A 10 8.04 6.08 -17.77
N CYS A 11 6.88 6.00 -18.40
CA CYS A 11 6.10 7.16 -18.80
C CYS A 11 4.68 7.03 -18.22
N GLY A 12 4.47 7.57 -17.04
CA GLY A 12 3.24 7.33 -16.29
C GLY A 12 3.07 5.85 -15.99
N ASN A 13 2.01 5.24 -16.50
CA ASN A 13 1.71 3.82 -16.34
C ASN A 13 2.18 2.95 -17.53
N VAL A 14 2.91 3.53 -18.50
CA VAL A 14 3.50 2.80 -19.62
C VAL A 14 4.97 2.51 -19.35
N VAL A 15 5.34 1.24 -19.44
CA VAL A 15 6.73 0.77 -19.32
C VAL A 15 7.29 0.50 -20.70
N TYR A 16 8.45 1.07 -20.96
CA TYR A 16 9.23 0.85 -22.19
C TYR A 16 10.44 -0.03 -21.89
N GLU A 17 10.81 -0.88 -22.80
CA GLU A 17 12.05 -1.64 -22.74
C GLU A 17 12.82 -1.45 -24.04
N ASN A 18 14.05 -0.93 -23.93
CA ASN A 18 14.90 -0.59 -25.08
C ASN A 18 14.19 0.34 -26.09
N GLY A 19 13.40 1.31 -25.59
CA GLY A 19 12.66 2.26 -26.39
C GLY A 19 11.34 1.75 -26.99
N ALA A 20 11.01 0.47 -26.83
CA ALA A 20 9.74 -0.08 -27.28
C ALA A 20 8.73 -0.16 -26.13
N GLN A 21 7.45 0.13 -26.38
CA GLN A 21 6.37 -0.03 -25.42
C GLN A 21 6.21 -1.51 -25.06
N LYS A 22 6.29 -1.83 -23.78
CA LYS A 22 6.23 -3.20 -23.28
C LYS A 22 4.94 -3.50 -22.52
N LEU A 23 4.66 -2.69 -21.49
CA LEU A 23 3.52 -2.90 -20.62
C LEU A 23 2.73 -1.61 -20.42
N LEU A 24 1.42 -1.72 -20.31
CA LEU A 24 0.54 -0.71 -19.75
C LEU A 24 0.04 -1.24 -18.40
N ILE A 25 0.43 -0.57 -17.30
CA ILE A 25 0.05 -0.96 -15.94
C ILE A 25 -1.29 -0.32 -15.57
N THR A 26 -2.18 -1.09 -14.97
CA THR A 26 -3.49 -0.65 -14.46
C THR A 26 -3.64 -1.07 -12.99
N GLU A 27 -4.66 -0.56 -12.31
CA GLU A 27 -4.97 -0.98 -10.94
C GLU A 27 -5.32 -2.47 -10.86
N GLU A 28 -5.99 -2.99 -11.89
CA GLU A 28 -6.48 -4.36 -11.96
C GLU A 28 -5.43 -5.36 -12.50
N GLY A 29 -4.34 -4.88 -13.11
CA GLY A 29 -3.36 -5.75 -13.72
C GLY A 29 -2.47 -5.04 -14.75
N TYR A 30 -2.22 -5.67 -15.88
CA TYR A 30 -1.43 -5.08 -16.95
C TYR A 30 -1.86 -5.59 -18.33
N ILE A 31 -1.45 -4.83 -19.35
CA ILE A 31 -1.61 -5.18 -20.77
C ILE A 31 -0.22 -5.29 -21.39
N THR A 32 0.07 -6.37 -22.07
CA THR A 32 1.25 -6.48 -22.93
C THR A 32 1.00 -5.75 -24.25
N LEU A 33 1.79 -4.70 -24.52
CA LEU A 33 1.55 -3.83 -25.69
C LEU A 33 2.08 -4.41 -27.01
N SER A 34 2.85 -5.52 -26.94
CA SER A 34 3.33 -6.24 -28.12
C SER A 34 2.24 -7.07 -28.80
N ASP A 35 1.29 -7.61 -28.04
CA ASP A 35 0.23 -8.52 -28.52
C ASP A 35 -1.17 -8.20 -27.96
N ASN A 36 -1.29 -7.08 -27.22
CA ASN A 36 -2.52 -6.57 -26.64
C ASN A 36 -3.25 -7.58 -25.75
N LYS A 37 -2.51 -8.41 -25.00
CA LYS A 37 -3.10 -9.35 -24.05
C LYS A 37 -3.29 -8.71 -22.68
N TYR A 38 -4.42 -9.06 -22.06
CA TYR A 38 -4.82 -8.57 -20.75
C TYR A 38 -4.51 -9.59 -19.67
N TYR A 39 -3.93 -9.09 -18.56
CA TYR A 39 -3.62 -9.88 -17.37
C TYR A 39 -4.17 -9.18 -16.14
N TYR A 40 -4.75 -9.94 -15.22
CA TYR A 40 -5.39 -9.44 -14.02
C TYR A 40 -4.67 -9.93 -12.78
N TYR A 41 -4.59 -9.07 -11.77
CA TYR A 41 -4.02 -9.38 -10.47
C TYR A 41 -5.11 -9.78 -9.48
N LEU A 42 -4.97 -10.93 -8.84
CA LEU A 42 -5.68 -11.25 -7.63
C LEU A 42 -4.77 -10.89 -6.45
N LYS A 43 -5.15 -9.84 -5.76
CA LYS A 43 -4.38 -9.26 -4.65
C LYS A 43 -4.94 -9.68 -3.31
N ASP A 44 -4.08 -9.76 -2.29
CA ASP A 44 -4.52 -9.86 -0.91
C ASP A 44 -4.81 -8.47 -0.31
N HIS A 45 -5.15 -8.45 0.98
CA HIS A 45 -5.53 -7.24 1.71
C HIS A 45 -4.42 -6.16 1.78
N GLN A 46 -3.17 -6.53 1.52
CA GLN A 46 -2.02 -5.62 1.50
C GLN A 46 -1.65 -5.18 0.08
N GLY A 47 -2.43 -5.57 -0.92
CA GLY A 47 -2.11 -5.29 -2.32
C GLY A 47 -0.98 -6.15 -2.89
N ASN A 48 -0.67 -7.29 -2.24
CA ASN A 48 0.32 -8.23 -2.77
C ASN A 48 -0.28 -8.99 -3.95
N ASN A 49 0.41 -9.03 -5.08
CA ASN A 49 -0.01 -9.79 -6.25
C ASN A 49 0.16 -11.29 -5.97
N ARG A 50 -0.93 -11.96 -5.57
CA ARG A 50 -0.93 -13.39 -5.21
C ARG A 50 -1.07 -14.30 -6.42
N VAL A 51 -1.92 -13.93 -7.36
CA VAL A 51 -2.16 -14.68 -8.58
C VAL A 51 -2.26 -13.71 -9.75
N VAL A 52 -1.70 -14.08 -10.88
CA VAL A 52 -1.89 -13.40 -12.16
C VAL A 52 -2.68 -14.35 -13.07
N ILE A 53 -3.79 -13.88 -13.60
CA ILE A 53 -4.61 -14.60 -14.56
C ILE A 53 -4.61 -13.88 -15.90
N ASN A 54 -4.68 -14.61 -17.00
CA ASN A 54 -4.83 -14.03 -18.32
C ASN A 54 -6.31 -13.75 -18.63
N GLN A 55 -6.57 -13.14 -19.77
CA GLN A 55 -7.92 -12.79 -20.24
C GLN A 55 -8.87 -13.98 -20.43
N SER A 56 -8.36 -15.21 -20.54
CA SER A 56 -9.18 -16.44 -20.59
C SER A 56 -9.45 -17.04 -19.21
N GLY A 57 -8.94 -16.44 -18.13
CA GLY A 57 -9.05 -16.92 -16.76
C GLY A 57 -8.02 -17.98 -16.38
N ALA A 58 -7.06 -18.29 -17.24
CA ALA A 58 -5.97 -19.23 -16.90
C ALA A 58 -4.95 -18.58 -15.98
N VAL A 59 -4.47 -19.33 -14.99
CA VAL A 59 -3.44 -18.88 -14.06
C VAL A 59 -2.09 -18.88 -14.75
N GLU A 60 -1.43 -17.72 -14.80
CA GLU A 60 -0.11 -17.52 -15.41
C GLU A 60 0.99 -17.49 -14.34
N GLU A 61 0.68 -16.95 -13.17
CA GLU A 61 1.63 -16.81 -12.09
C GLU A 61 0.93 -16.93 -10.72
N THR A 62 1.63 -17.56 -9.76
CA THR A 62 1.21 -17.62 -8.36
C THR A 62 2.39 -17.24 -7.47
N ASN A 63 2.18 -16.38 -6.49
CA ASN A 63 3.20 -15.90 -5.57
C ASN A 63 2.82 -16.14 -4.12
N HIS A 64 3.77 -16.60 -3.31
CA HIS A 64 3.67 -16.72 -1.87
C HIS A 64 4.78 -15.91 -1.21
N TYR A 65 4.41 -15.14 -0.19
CA TYR A 65 5.32 -14.22 0.48
C TYR A 65 5.48 -14.56 1.95
N TYR A 66 6.71 -14.42 2.45
CA TYR A 66 6.94 -14.27 3.88
C TYR A 66 6.37 -12.94 4.37
N LEU A 67 6.30 -12.80 5.68
CA LEU A 67 5.70 -11.66 6.37
C LEU A 67 6.21 -10.28 5.88
N PHE A 68 7.52 -10.19 5.64
CA PHE A 68 8.18 -8.99 5.14
C PHE A 68 8.31 -8.95 3.61
N GLY A 69 7.53 -9.75 2.89
CA GLY A 69 7.46 -9.68 1.43
C GLY A 69 8.51 -10.50 0.68
N GLY A 70 9.37 -11.23 1.38
CA GLY A 70 10.28 -12.18 0.73
C GLY A 70 9.47 -13.27 0.00
N VAL A 71 9.77 -13.50 -1.29
CA VAL A 71 9.11 -14.55 -2.07
C VAL A 71 9.69 -15.91 -1.67
N PHE A 72 8.87 -16.82 -1.11
CA PHE A 72 9.34 -18.16 -0.75
C PHE A 72 8.86 -19.25 -1.73
N ALA A 73 7.82 -18.98 -2.50
CA ALA A 73 7.38 -19.86 -3.57
C ALA A 73 6.72 -19.01 -4.66
N SER A 74 7.11 -19.21 -5.88
CA SER A 74 6.45 -18.65 -7.04
C SER A 74 6.51 -19.66 -8.19
N SER A 75 5.50 -19.61 -9.05
CA SER A 75 5.55 -20.24 -10.36
C SER A 75 6.43 -19.39 -11.30
N THR A 76 6.42 -19.67 -12.58
CA THR A 76 7.13 -18.86 -13.58
C THR A 76 6.73 -17.40 -13.45
N SER A 77 7.72 -16.51 -13.24
CA SER A 77 7.48 -15.09 -13.12
C SER A 77 7.24 -14.46 -14.50
N THR A 78 6.06 -13.91 -14.71
CA THR A 78 5.65 -13.29 -16.00
C THR A 78 5.78 -11.78 -15.99
N GLN A 79 5.87 -11.17 -14.81
CA GLN A 79 5.93 -9.73 -14.63
C GLN A 79 6.63 -9.36 -13.31
N PRO A 80 7.20 -8.14 -13.17
CA PRO A 80 8.03 -7.79 -12.01
C PRO A 80 7.23 -7.33 -10.77
N TYR A 81 5.95 -6.97 -10.88
CA TYR A 81 5.19 -6.39 -9.77
C TYR A 81 4.69 -7.47 -8.80
N LYS A 82 5.16 -7.44 -7.55
CA LYS A 82 4.94 -8.51 -6.56
C LYS A 82 4.32 -7.98 -5.25
N TYR A 83 5.09 -7.95 -4.18
CA TYR A 83 4.70 -7.52 -2.84
C TYR A 83 4.27 -6.04 -2.85
N ASN A 84 3.13 -5.71 -2.24
CA ASN A 84 2.48 -4.40 -2.25
C ASN A 84 2.35 -3.77 -3.67
N SER A 85 2.24 -4.60 -4.71
CA SER A 85 2.29 -4.18 -6.12
C SER A 85 3.56 -3.43 -6.52
N LYS A 86 4.67 -3.59 -5.77
CA LYS A 86 5.96 -2.96 -6.06
C LYS A 86 6.76 -3.79 -7.06
N GLU A 87 7.55 -3.09 -7.86
CA GLU A 87 8.47 -3.73 -8.80
C GLU A 87 9.59 -4.44 -8.05
N TYR A 88 9.78 -5.72 -8.35
CA TYR A 88 10.79 -6.58 -7.75
C TYR A 88 11.95 -6.74 -8.72
N ASP A 89 13.07 -6.10 -8.44
CA ASP A 89 14.29 -6.19 -9.25
C ASP A 89 15.12 -7.41 -8.86
N THR A 90 15.09 -8.42 -9.72
CA THR A 90 15.89 -9.65 -9.56
C THR A 90 17.18 -9.61 -10.35
N LYS A 91 17.46 -8.51 -11.07
CA LYS A 91 18.66 -8.41 -11.93
C LYS A 91 19.93 -8.55 -11.08
N LYS A 92 20.84 -9.40 -11.56
CA LYS A 92 22.12 -9.69 -10.89
C LYS A 92 21.98 -10.17 -9.44
N GLY A 93 20.82 -10.73 -9.06
CA GLY A 93 20.56 -11.22 -7.71
C GLY A 93 20.30 -10.13 -6.68
N LEU A 94 19.89 -8.94 -7.11
CA LEU A 94 19.60 -7.81 -6.23
C LEU A 94 18.43 -8.12 -5.29
N ASN A 95 17.31 -8.61 -5.84
CA ASN A 95 16.12 -9.03 -5.10
C ASN A 95 15.52 -7.96 -4.17
N TRP A 96 15.48 -6.72 -4.64
CA TRP A 96 14.92 -5.58 -3.92
C TRP A 96 13.61 -5.10 -4.56
N TYR A 97 12.75 -4.50 -3.74
CA TYR A 97 11.54 -3.82 -4.20
C TYR A 97 11.77 -2.33 -4.35
N ASP A 98 11.30 -1.76 -5.46
CA ASP A 98 11.31 -0.32 -5.68
C ASP A 98 10.04 0.31 -5.09
N TYR A 99 10.20 1.09 -4.02
CA TYR A 99 9.12 1.88 -3.40
C TYR A 99 9.10 3.33 -3.90
N GLY A 100 9.90 3.66 -4.90
CA GLY A 100 10.05 5.00 -5.46
C GLY A 100 11.10 5.83 -4.73
N ALA A 101 10.84 6.25 -3.50
CA ALA A 101 11.82 7.02 -2.74
C ALA A 101 12.98 6.17 -2.20
N ARG A 102 12.74 4.89 -1.92
CA ARG A 102 13.72 3.96 -1.35
C ARG A 102 13.59 2.57 -1.96
N HIS A 103 14.70 1.84 -1.98
CA HIS A 103 14.68 0.41 -2.25
C HIS A 103 14.54 -0.37 -0.95
N TYR A 104 13.72 -1.42 -0.99
CA TYR A 104 13.39 -2.26 0.15
C TYR A 104 13.94 -3.68 -0.04
N ASP A 105 14.68 -4.15 0.94
CA ASP A 105 15.18 -5.52 1.01
C ASP A 105 14.25 -6.36 1.91
N ALA A 106 13.50 -7.26 1.29
CA ALA A 106 12.53 -8.10 2.00
C ALA A 106 13.19 -9.20 2.84
N VAL A 107 14.45 -9.56 2.57
CA VAL A 107 15.21 -10.54 3.36
C VAL A 107 15.66 -9.91 4.68
N LEU A 108 16.09 -8.66 4.62
CA LEU A 108 16.47 -7.89 5.80
C LEU A 108 15.28 -7.22 6.50
N GLY A 109 14.13 -7.12 5.83
CA GLY A 109 12.94 -6.45 6.34
C GLY A 109 13.11 -4.93 6.53
N ARG A 110 13.95 -4.29 5.71
CA ARG A 110 14.33 -2.87 5.87
C ARG A 110 14.58 -2.16 4.54
N PHE A 111 14.49 -0.85 4.57
CA PHE A 111 14.96 -0.02 3.47
C PHE A 111 16.50 0.03 3.42
N MET A 112 17.03 0.21 2.21
CA MET A 112 18.49 0.23 1.96
C MET A 112 19.10 1.62 2.06
N THR A 113 18.28 2.66 2.11
CA THR A 113 18.71 4.05 2.30
C THR A 113 18.00 4.68 3.48
N VAL A 114 18.60 5.73 4.03
CA VAL A 114 18.05 6.55 5.12
C VAL A 114 16.72 7.13 4.68
N ASP A 115 15.75 7.16 5.60
CA ASP A 115 14.47 7.82 5.35
C ASP A 115 14.68 9.29 5.02
N PRO A 116 14.16 9.81 3.90
CA PRO A 116 14.20 11.24 3.61
C PRO A 116 13.58 12.12 4.71
N LEU A 117 12.73 11.52 5.57
CA LEU A 117 12.05 12.18 6.68
C LEU A 117 12.59 11.76 8.06
N ALA A 118 13.81 11.19 8.09
CA ALA A 118 14.48 10.71 9.29
C ALA A 118 14.47 11.69 10.46
N GLU A 119 14.59 12.99 10.17
CA GLU A 119 14.55 14.05 11.19
C GLU A 119 13.20 14.17 11.92
N LYS A 120 12.15 13.49 11.44
CA LYS A 120 10.82 13.50 12.03
C LYS A 120 10.57 12.29 12.95
N TYR A 121 11.41 11.25 12.88
CA TYR A 121 11.22 9.96 13.54
C TYR A 121 12.42 9.55 14.40
N TYR A 122 12.82 10.41 15.32
CA TYR A 122 14.01 10.19 16.17
C TYR A 122 13.98 8.93 17.03
N SER A 123 12.78 8.38 17.28
CA SER A 123 12.62 7.15 18.08
C SER A 123 12.80 5.88 17.28
N GLU A 124 12.81 5.98 15.94
CA GLU A 124 12.81 4.84 15.05
C GLU A 124 14.14 4.68 14.31
N SER A 125 14.41 3.46 13.86
CA SER A 125 15.55 3.25 12.96
C SER A 125 15.29 3.94 11.62
N LEU A 126 16.30 4.66 11.12
CA LEU A 126 16.26 5.38 9.84
C LEU A 126 15.95 4.47 8.62
N TYR A 127 16.03 3.17 8.80
CA TYR A 127 15.85 2.14 7.78
C TYR A 127 14.62 1.28 7.99
N THR A 128 13.80 1.57 9.02
CA THR A 128 12.64 0.76 9.38
C THR A 128 11.61 0.74 8.24
N TYR A 129 11.06 -0.46 7.98
CA TYR A 129 9.88 -0.66 7.16
C TYR A 129 8.67 -0.91 8.05
N CYS A 130 7.61 -0.10 7.87
CA CYS A 130 6.32 -0.27 8.55
C CYS A 130 6.41 -0.49 10.07
N TYR A 131 7.33 0.17 10.77
CA TYR A 131 7.55 0.02 12.22
C TYR A 131 7.74 -1.45 12.66
N SER A 132 8.33 -2.27 11.79
CA SER A 132 8.47 -3.72 11.97
C SER A 132 7.12 -4.47 12.09
N ASN A 133 6.03 -3.87 11.60
CA ASN A 133 4.68 -4.46 11.59
C ASN A 133 4.09 -4.50 10.17
N PRO A 134 4.67 -5.28 9.25
CA PRO A 134 4.29 -5.30 7.85
C PRO A 134 2.93 -5.97 7.58
N ILE A 135 2.31 -6.65 8.57
CA ILE A 135 0.96 -7.21 8.42
C ILE A 135 -0.09 -6.11 8.45
N ASN A 136 0.11 -5.10 9.29
CA ASN A 136 -0.87 -4.06 9.55
C ASN A 136 -0.54 -2.74 8.88
N CYS A 137 0.65 -2.61 8.31
CA CYS A 137 1.15 -1.40 7.71
C CYS A 137 1.68 -1.64 6.30
N ILE A 138 1.49 -0.66 5.43
CA ILE A 138 2.08 -0.58 4.11
C ILE A 138 2.71 0.79 3.98
N ASP A 139 3.91 0.88 3.38
CA ASP A 139 4.49 2.12 2.93
C ASP A 139 4.16 2.30 1.43
N PRO A 140 3.28 3.23 1.02
CA PRO A 140 2.86 3.33 -0.37
C PRO A 140 3.93 3.83 -1.34
N ASN A 141 4.89 4.63 -0.86
CA ASN A 141 5.81 5.37 -1.73
C ASN A 141 7.25 5.46 -1.20
N GLY A 142 7.58 4.71 -0.15
CA GLY A 142 8.87 4.80 0.53
C GLY A 142 9.04 6.11 1.30
N LYS A 143 7.93 6.78 1.66
CA LYS A 143 7.89 8.01 2.45
C LYS A 143 6.82 7.93 3.53
N ASP A 144 5.54 8.24 3.33
CA ASP A 144 4.64 8.41 4.47
C ASP A 144 3.13 8.24 4.15
N GLY A 145 2.33 7.65 5.05
CA GLY A 145 0.86 7.57 5.03
C GLY A 145 0.28 7.42 6.46
N ILE A 146 -1.01 7.70 6.68
CA ILE A 146 -1.70 7.33 7.93
C ILE A 146 -2.51 6.07 7.68
N TYR A 147 -2.15 5.00 8.37
CA TYR A 147 -2.94 3.79 8.45
C TYR A 147 -3.77 3.81 9.73
N ILE A 148 -5.06 3.55 9.63
CA ILE A 148 -5.96 3.43 10.78
C ILE A 148 -6.50 2.01 10.82
N ALA A 149 -6.25 1.31 11.91
CA ALA A 149 -6.80 0.00 12.19
C ALA A 149 -7.89 0.08 13.27
N PHE A 150 -8.91 -0.74 13.13
CA PHE A 150 -9.97 -0.91 14.13
C PHE A 150 -9.90 -2.35 14.69
N PRO A 151 -9.01 -2.63 15.66
CA PRO A 151 -8.77 -4.00 16.13
C PRO A 151 -9.99 -4.64 16.77
N ASP A 152 -10.88 -3.85 17.36
CA ASP A 152 -12.09 -4.34 18.05
C ASP A 152 -13.28 -4.55 17.08
N TYR A 153 -13.11 -4.26 15.78
CA TYR A 153 -14.19 -4.41 14.80
C TYR A 153 -14.53 -5.88 14.60
N LYS A 154 -15.82 -6.21 14.72
CA LYS A 154 -16.34 -7.57 14.55
C LYS A 154 -17.09 -7.70 13.23
N ILE A 155 -16.69 -8.66 12.42
CA ILE A 155 -17.37 -8.99 11.16
C ILE A 155 -18.50 -9.95 11.45
N SER A 156 -19.72 -9.60 10.99
CA SER A 156 -20.87 -10.51 11.08
C SER A 156 -20.77 -11.58 9.99
N THR A 157 -20.84 -12.84 10.38
CA THR A 157 -20.84 -14.00 9.50
C THR A 157 -22.09 -14.85 9.75
N PRO A 158 -22.44 -15.77 8.83
CA PRO A 158 -23.58 -16.69 9.05
C PRO A 158 -23.46 -17.55 10.32
N ILE A 159 -22.26 -17.74 10.83
CA ILE A 159 -21.97 -18.55 12.05
C ILE A 159 -21.73 -17.68 13.30
N GLY A 160 -21.94 -16.35 13.21
CA GLY A 160 -21.77 -15.42 14.34
C GLY A 160 -20.81 -14.28 14.05
N LYS A 161 -20.54 -13.45 15.07
CA LYS A 161 -19.60 -12.34 14.97
C LYS A 161 -18.18 -12.81 15.26
N ILE A 162 -17.28 -12.65 14.29
CA ILE A 162 -15.86 -12.97 14.42
C ILE A 162 -15.10 -11.67 14.67
N GLY A 163 -14.34 -11.61 15.78
CA GLY A 163 -13.46 -10.50 16.12
C GLY A 163 -12.05 -10.68 15.55
N ASN A 164 -11.20 -9.65 15.73
CA ASN A 164 -9.78 -9.64 15.34
C ASN A 164 -9.49 -9.80 13.83
N LEU A 165 -10.47 -9.62 12.98
CA LEU A 165 -10.28 -9.56 11.54
C LEU A 165 -9.96 -8.15 11.06
N GLY A 166 -10.14 -7.16 11.95
CA GLY A 166 -9.84 -5.77 11.73
C GLY A 166 -10.73 -5.08 10.70
N HIS A 167 -10.72 -3.78 10.75
CA HIS A 167 -11.25 -2.88 9.74
C HIS A 167 -10.22 -1.76 9.58
N ALA A 168 -10.02 -1.28 8.38
CA ALA A 168 -8.99 -0.29 8.11
C ALA A 168 -9.53 0.89 7.31
N GLY A 169 -9.01 2.07 7.64
CA GLY A 169 -9.28 3.29 6.91
C GLY A 169 -8.02 4.13 6.76
N VAL A 170 -8.12 5.16 5.94
CA VAL A 170 -7.07 6.15 5.74
C VAL A 170 -7.63 7.54 6.04
N LEU A 171 -6.94 8.27 6.91
CA LEU A 171 -7.21 9.66 7.19
C LEU A 171 -6.15 10.53 6.53
N LEU A 172 -6.56 11.33 5.56
CA LEU A 172 -5.70 12.27 4.85
C LEU A 172 -5.86 13.66 5.45
N ILE A 173 -4.74 14.32 5.75
CA ILE A 173 -4.72 15.66 6.35
C ILE A 173 -3.80 16.56 5.53
N ASP A 174 -4.31 17.66 5.04
CA ASP A 174 -3.49 18.72 4.43
C ASP A 174 -2.82 19.55 5.55
N ASN A 175 -1.52 19.38 5.73
CA ASN A 175 -0.73 20.03 6.76
C ASN A 175 -0.61 21.57 6.60
N LYS A 176 -1.04 22.12 5.47
CA LYS A 176 -1.08 23.57 5.24
C LYS A 176 -2.42 24.19 5.69
N THR A 177 -3.50 23.48 5.42
CA THR A 177 -4.87 24.00 5.60
C THR A 177 -5.64 23.31 6.70
N GLY A 178 -5.20 22.13 7.16
CA GLY A 178 -5.92 21.29 8.11
C GLY A 178 -7.12 20.56 7.49
N VAL A 179 -7.34 20.69 6.18
CA VAL A 179 -8.42 19.96 5.50
C VAL A 179 -8.20 18.47 5.66
N THR A 180 -9.28 17.78 6.05
CA THR A 180 -9.21 16.36 6.44
C THR A 180 -10.22 15.57 5.62
N LYS A 181 -9.78 14.40 5.11
CA LYS A 181 -10.61 13.44 4.37
C LYS A 181 -10.40 12.05 4.95
N TYR A 182 -11.47 11.30 5.08
CA TYR A 182 -11.43 9.92 5.55
C TYR A 182 -12.00 8.97 4.51
N TYR A 183 -11.30 7.88 4.30
CA TYR A 183 -11.68 6.79 3.41
C TYR A 183 -11.52 5.46 4.12
N GLU A 184 -12.47 4.56 3.93
CA GLU A 184 -12.41 3.20 4.42
C GLU A 184 -12.82 2.20 3.34
N TYR A 185 -12.26 1.00 3.40
CA TYR A 185 -12.63 -0.10 2.53
C TYR A 185 -13.23 -1.23 3.36
N GLY A 186 -14.38 -1.73 2.95
CA GLY A 186 -15.04 -2.82 3.63
C GLY A 186 -16.13 -3.48 2.79
N ARG A 187 -16.62 -4.62 3.26
CA ARG A 187 -17.73 -5.36 2.63
C ARG A 187 -19.06 -4.83 3.13
N TYR A 188 -19.45 -3.66 2.65
CA TYR A 188 -20.71 -2.99 3.05
C TYR A 188 -21.87 -3.26 2.12
N ASP A 189 -21.63 -3.84 0.95
CA ASP A 189 -22.65 -4.20 -0.04
C ASP A 189 -23.27 -5.58 0.25
N LYS A 190 -24.46 -5.81 -0.29
CA LYS A 190 -25.16 -7.09 -0.12
C LYS A 190 -24.48 -8.26 -0.84
N GLU A 191 -23.63 -7.96 -1.82
CA GLU A 191 -22.92 -8.94 -2.63
C GLU A 191 -21.54 -9.30 -2.05
N GLY A 192 -21.08 -8.61 -1.00
CA GLY A 192 -19.80 -8.86 -0.35
C GLY A 192 -18.58 -8.49 -1.20
N LYS A 193 -18.76 -7.61 -2.19
CA LYS A 193 -17.69 -7.20 -3.13
C LYS A 193 -16.80 -6.12 -2.56
N GLY A 194 -16.96 -5.60 -1.45
CA GLY A 194 -16.14 -4.51 -0.92
C GLY A 194 -16.34 -3.18 -1.64
N VAL A 195 -16.46 -2.12 -0.88
CA VAL A 195 -16.68 -0.75 -1.38
C VAL A 195 -15.80 0.21 -0.61
N VAL A 196 -15.28 1.21 -1.29
CA VAL A 196 -14.69 2.38 -0.63
C VAL A 196 -15.83 3.26 -0.13
N ARG A 197 -15.82 3.55 1.16
CA ARG A 197 -16.74 4.51 1.80
C ARG A 197 -15.98 5.74 2.27
N THR A 198 -16.67 6.85 2.26
CA THR A 198 -16.20 8.11 2.83
C THR A 198 -17.35 8.79 3.56
N PHE A 199 -17.04 9.53 4.62
CA PHE A 199 -17.96 10.42 5.29
C PHE A 199 -17.23 11.68 5.76
N ALA A 200 -18.01 12.72 6.00
CA ALA A 200 -17.44 14.00 6.42
C ALA A 200 -16.84 13.89 7.83
N VAL A 201 -15.59 14.30 7.96
CA VAL A 201 -14.88 14.40 9.24
C VAL A 201 -14.48 15.87 9.47
N PRO A 202 -14.38 16.32 10.71
CA PRO A 202 -13.92 17.69 11.00
C PRO A 202 -12.50 17.90 10.50
N ASN A 203 -12.25 19.12 9.99
CA ASN A 203 -10.88 19.54 9.71
C ASN A 203 -10.08 19.65 11.01
N VAL A 204 -8.80 19.26 10.97
CA VAL A 204 -7.91 19.42 12.11
C VAL A 204 -7.31 20.82 12.16
N LYS A 205 -6.92 21.26 13.34
CA LYS A 205 -6.15 22.51 13.52
C LYS A 205 -4.66 22.18 13.34
N ILE A 206 -3.97 22.97 12.55
CA ILE A 206 -2.53 22.85 12.36
C ILE A 206 -1.81 23.73 13.37
N GLY A 207 -0.87 23.16 14.10
CA GLY A 207 -0.03 23.84 15.08
C GLY A 207 1.11 24.65 14.43
N GLN A 208 1.88 25.32 15.26
CA GLN A 208 3.06 26.09 14.81
C GLN A 208 4.16 25.19 14.20
N ASP A 209 4.20 23.94 14.61
CA ASP A 209 5.07 22.88 14.08
C ASP A 209 4.62 22.31 12.74
N LYS A 210 3.56 22.89 12.14
CA LYS A 210 2.91 22.44 10.90
C LYS A 210 2.30 21.02 11.00
N LYS A 211 2.03 20.55 12.20
CA LYS A 211 1.35 19.26 12.44
C LYS A 211 -0.05 19.47 12.99
N PRO A 212 -0.96 18.49 12.84
CA PRO A 212 -2.24 18.51 13.51
C PRO A 212 -2.09 18.64 15.02
N THR A 213 -2.85 19.52 15.65
CA THR A 213 -2.86 19.56 17.12
C THR A 213 -3.50 18.28 17.66
N LEU A 214 -2.93 17.72 18.72
CA LEU A 214 -3.40 16.47 19.32
C LEU A 214 -4.88 16.54 19.71
N GLU A 215 -5.35 17.69 20.21
CA GLU A 215 -6.75 17.89 20.58
C GLU A 215 -7.69 17.76 19.36
N SER A 216 -7.37 18.43 18.24
CA SER A 216 -8.21 18.40 17.04
C SER A 216 -8.14 17.04 16.34
N LEU A 217 -6.99 16.39 16.35
CA LEU A 217 -6.81 15.06 15.81
C LEU A 217 -7.63 14.01 16.61
N ASN A 218 -7.53 14.03 17.94
CA ASN A 218 -8.29 13.12 18.80
C ASN A 218 -9.80 13.29 18.62
N LYS A 219 -10.28 14.53 18.46
CA LYS A 219 -11.69 14.79 18.16
C LYS A 219 -12.12 14.15 16.84
N THR A 220 -11.32 14.29 15.80
CA THR A 220 -11.60 13.68 14.50
C THR A 220 -11.56 12.14 14.58
N LEU A 221 -10.58 11.57 15.26
CA LEU A 221 -10.47 10.13 15.48
C LEU A 221 -11.64 9.56 16.29
N SER A 222 -12.15 10.30 17.29
CA SER A 222 -13.34 9.87 18.06
C SER A 222 -14.58 9.77 17.15
N ILE A 223 -14.79 10.72 16.26
CA ILE A 223 -15.89 10.69 15.29
C ILE A 223 -15.74 9.53 14.31
N ILE A 224 -14.52 9.26 13.84
CA ILE A 224 -14.23 8.11 12.98
C ILE A 224 -14.52 6.80 13.75
N SER A 225 -14.10 6.71 15.02
CA SER A 225 -14.40 5.56 15.86
C SER A 225 -15.90 5.29 16.00
N GLU A 226 -16.68 6.34 16.25
CA GLU A 226 -18.13 6.21 16.39
C GLU A 226 -18.80 5.77 15.08
N GLN A 227 -18.40 6.34 13.95
CA GLN A 227 -19.07 6.12 12.66
C GLN A 227 -18.58 4.87 11.92
N ALA A 228 -17.28 4.57 12.00
CA ALA A 228 -16.66 3.45 11.30
C ALA A 228 -16.23 2.31 12.22
N GLY A 229 -15.72 2.63 13.41
CA GLY A 229 -15.13 1.68 14.35
C GLY A 229 -16.09 1.10 15.37
N HIS A 230 -17.39 1.35 15.29
CA HIS A 230 -18.41 0.95 16.30
C HIS A 230 -18.07 1.41 17.72
N ALA A 231 -17.52 2.62 17.84
CA ALA A 231 -17.00 3.20 19.09
C ALA A 231 -15.90 2.36 19.77
N GLY A 232 -15.25 1.48 19.02
CA GLY A 232 -14.11 0.69 19.47
C GLY A 232 -12.80 1.49 19.46
N ARG A 233 -11.74 0.85 19.95
CA ARG A 233 -10.40 1.41 19.95
C ARG A 233 -9.92 1.68 18.52
N ILE A 234 -9.31 2.84 18.30
CA ILE A 234 -8.57 3.16 17.08
C ILE A 234 -7.07 3.08 17.38
N GLU A 235 -6.36 2.39 16.53
CA GLU A 235 -4.91 2.41 16.48
C GLU A 235 -4.48 2.93 15.12
N GLY A 236 -3.47 3.78 15.05
CA GLY A 236 -2.98 4.32 13.79
C GLY A 236 -1.61 4.96 13.95
N ALA A 237 -0.91 5.08 12.83
CA ALA A 237 0.34 5.82 12.72
C ALA A 237 0.10 7.08 11.87
N TYR A 238 0.60 8.21 12.35
CA TYR A 238 0.61 9.45 11.57
C TYR A 238 1.82 9.44 10.66
N ILE A 239 1.59 9.62 9.38
CA ILE A 239 2.61 9.65 8.35
C ILE A 239 2.43 10.92 7.52
N GLU A 240 3.49 11.63 7.22
CA GLU A 240 3.46 12.95 6.56
C GLU A 240 3.83 12.86 5.08
N SER A 241 3.00 13.43 4.19
CA SER A 241 3.24 13.48 2.75
C SER A 241 3.00 14.88 2.19
N ASP A 242 3.79 15.29 1.22
CA ASP A 242 3.62 16.58 0.52
C ASP A 242 2.54 16.53 -0.57
N LYS A 243 1.97 15.36 -0.86
CA LYS A 243 1.12 15.09 -2.03
C LYS A 243 -0.37 14.88 -1.68
N PHE A 244 -0.89 15.62 -0.72
CA PHE A 244 -2.31 15.53 -0.32
C PHE A 244 -3.31 15.63 -1.49
N LYS A 245 -2.98 16.38 -2.55
CA LYS A 245 -3.87 16.57 -3.72
C LYS A 245 -3.81 15.43 -4.72
N GLU A 246 -2.80 14.59 -4.63
CA GLU A 246 -2.57 13.46 -5.54
C GLU A 246 -3.01 12.12 -4.93
N MET A 247 -3.43 12.14 -3.67
CA MET A 247 -4.06 11.05 -2.93
C MET A 247 -5.58 11.26 -2.88
#